data_b4ed38edbbf90bcdc31cd17c1bfa5419
#
_entry.id   b4ed38edbbf90bcdc31cd17c1bfa5419
#
_cell.length_a   1.000
_cell.length_b   1.000
_cell.length_c   1.000
_cell.angle_alpha   90.00
_cell.angle_beta   90.00
_cell.angle_gamma   90.00
#
_symmetry.space_group_name_H-M   'P 1'
#
loop_
_entity.id
_entity.type
_entity.pdbx_description
1 polymer ?
#
loop_
_entity_poly.entity_id
_entity_poly.type
_entity_poly.pdbx_seq_one_letter_code
_entity_poly.pdbx_strand_id
1 'polypeptide(L)'
;MCKFLKVLPDRYSLSHLFHPMNQDTNKPPRATRREKKGAKELLALGLKVYAFRHDRLPAVEARGLNLANEGLREALRDRKVSSEKLEKKARILDEALRKSGGHYYHKKNWVENVEMLLVVAIVILGIRSFFIQPFIIPTNSMFPSFYGMKPYIYEDETPPNMAERARDKLLLGASHYRLEAESSGNLYLVLQNGTSHRYVQANFPHGRFFILPTMVREYTFEIGGKEHSLQVPAEFDMDQLLAERFAGIDDLRDLPMVIAQDESIARGRMKLSDSRISKGDIPLAFDVLLGDALFVDRMSYNFIKPKSGDPIIFKTAGIDAFNRELNTEVRSLIGEDKYYIKRLVGEPGDTLEIRVPESVFTNGTDVRKGVPGVLYRNGKPADSHLAFQQNNQQAETFAKFPHKFNEDGFPAYRADGLLTNRSLLKIPQRNDPQNPTQKNGYFAMGDNSTDSLDGRAWGFVPEDELIGRALFVYYPFTNRWGPK
;
A
#
# COMPACT_ATOMS: atom_id res chain seq x y z
N MET A 1 -15.92 -14.07 -7.52
CA MET A 1 -15.25 -14.68 -6.36
C MET A 1 -16.23 -15.15 -5.27
N CYS A 2 -17.48 -15.44 -5.61
CA CYS A 2 -18.57 -15.76 -4.67
C CYS A 2 -19.18 -17.15 -4.85
N LYS A 3 -18.39 -18.16 -5.32
CA LYS A 3 -18.87 -19.55 -5.51
C LYS A 3 -18.15 -20.60 -4.62
N PHE A 4 -17.30 -20.17 -3.67
CA PHE A 4 -16.55 -21.10 -2.81
C PHE A 4 -17.13 -21.32 -1.42
N LEU A 5 -18.25 -20.69 -1.07
CA LEU A 5 -18.95 -20.92 0.20
C LEU A 5 -20.20 -21.78 0.01
N LYS A 6 -20.11 -22.87 -0.76
CA LYS A 6 -21.06 -23.96 -0.60
C LYS A 6 -20.60 -24.78 0.60
N VAL A 7 -21.32 -24.63 1.73
CA VAL A 7 -21.35 -25.56 2.85
C VAL A 7 -21.27 -26.97 2.28
N LEU A 8 -20.11 -27.61 2.46
CA LEU A 8 -19.93 -29.01 2.08
C LEU A 8 -20.69 -29.83 3.13
N PRO A 9 -21.67 -30.64 2.70
CA PRO A 9 -22.35 -31.54 3.63
C PRO A 9 -21.32 -32.50 4.23
N ASP A 10 -21.62 -33.07 5.43
CA ASP A 10 -20.82 -34.04 6.15
C ASP A 10 -20.06 -35.00 5.22
N ARG A 11 -18.81 -34.66 4.89
CA ARG A 11 -17.99 -35.40 3.91
C ARG A 11 -17.71 -36.84 4.33
N TYR A 12 -17.94 -37.18 5.61
CA TYR A 12 -17.62 -38.46 6.22
C TYR A 12 -18.84 -39.27 6.66
N SER A 13 -20.06 -38.85 6.33
CA SER A 13 -21.24 -39.70 6.57
C SER A 13 -21.26 -40.82 5.53
N LEU A 14 -21.09 -42.06 6.00
CA LEU A 14 -21.14 -43.28 5.18
C LEU A 14 -22.45 -43.40 4.38
N SER A 15 -23.56 -42.84 4.89
CA SER A 15 -24.86 -42.82 4.23
C SER A 15 -24.86 -42.05 2.88
N HIS A 16 -23.93 -41.09 2.66
CA HIS A 16 -23.77 -40.37 1.40
C HIS A 16 -22.79 -41.02 0.44
N LEU A 17 -21.97 -41.95 0.91
CA LEU A 17 -20.95 -42.62 0.10
C LEU A 17 -21.50 -43.89 -0.55
N PHE A 18 -22.36 -44.63 0.14
CA PHE A 18 -22.93 -45.89 -0.31
C PHE A 18 -24.44 -45.72 -0.52
N HIS A 19 -24.93 -46.03 -1.75
CA HIS A 19 -26.36 -46.02 -2.04
C HIS A 19 -27.01 -47.31 -1.50
N PRO A 20 -28.28 -47.25 -1.01
CA PRO A 20 -29.00 -48.46 -0.62
C PRO A 20 -29.14 -49.40 -1.82
N MET A 21 -28.85 -50.69 -1.62
CA MET A 21 -28.89 -51.71 -2.64
C MET A 21 -30.27 -51.87 -3.27
N ASN A 22 -30.33 -51.87 -4.59
CA ASN A 22 -31.46 -52.38 -5.35
C ASN A 22 -31.33 -53.92 -5.36
N GLN A 23 -32.34 -54.65 -4.85
CA GLN A 23 -32.29 -56.08 -4.50
C GLN A 23 -32.37 -57.06 -5.69
N ASP A 24 -32.11 -56.65 -6.94
CA ASP A 24 -32.43 -57.48 -8.12
C ASP A 24 -31.23 -58.02 -8.92
N THR A 25 -30.04 -58.21 -8.33
CA THR A 25 -28.97 -58.91 -9.06
C THR A 25 -28.19 -59.84 -8.12
N ASN A 26 -28.05 -61.11 -8.55
CA ASN A 26 -27.42 -62.22 -7.84
C ASN A 26 -25.88 -62.13 -7.69
N LYS A 27 -25.26 -60.95 -7.95
CA LYS A 27 -23.83 -60.67 -7.69
C LYS A 27 -23.69 -59.24 -7.13
N PRO A 28 -23.00 -59.11 -5.98
CA PRO A 28 -22.77 -57.76 -5.42
C PRO A 28 -22.01 -56.87 -6.44
N PRO A 29 -22.51 -55.66 -6.69
CA PRO A 29 -21.90 -54.78 -7.65
C PRO A 29 -20.46 -54.37 -7.24
N ARG A 30 -19.58 -54.17 -8.21
CA ARG A 30 -18.22 -53.68 -7.95
C ARG A 30 -18.26 -52.28 -7.38
N ALA A 31 -17.38 -52.00 -6.42
CA ALA A 31 -17.25 -50.68 -5.83
C ALA A 31 -16.94 -49.60 -6.88
N THR A 32 -17.73 -48.54 -6.88
CA THR A 32 -17.59 -47.37 -7.78
C THR A 32 -16.33 -46.58 -7.49
N ARG A 33 -15.91 -45.72 -8.45
CA ARG A 33 -14.77 -44.79 -8.24
C ARG A 33 -15.03 -43.82 -7.06
N ARG A 34 -16.28 -43.41 -6.86
CA ARG A 34 -16.69 -42.51 -5.77
C ARG A 34 -16.55 -43.20 -4.42
N GLU A 35 -17.05 -44.42 -4.28
CA GLU A 35 -16.94 -45.22 -3.05
C GLU A 35 -15.48 -45.52 -2.69
N LYS A 36 -14.66 -45.89 -3.69
CA LYS A 36 -13.22 -46.09 -3.47
C LYS A 36 -12.49 -44.82 -3.05
N LYS A 37 -12.89 -43.65 -3.58
CA LYS A 37 -12.32 -42.38 -3.20
C LYS A 37 -12.68 -42.02 -1.75
N GLY A 38 -13.96 -42.16 -1.36
CA GLY A 38 -14.41 -41.94 0.01
C GLY A 38 -13.74 -42.88 1.01
N ALA A 39 -13.65 -44.17 0.67
CA ALA A 39 -12.96 -45.17 1.51
C ALA A 39 -11.44 -44.82 1.67
N LYS A 40 -10.77 -44.31 0.64
CA LYS A 40 -9.38 -43.85 0.76
C LYS A 40 -9.24 -42.62 1.67
N GLU A 41 -10.19 -41.70 1.61
CA GLU A 41 -10.20 -40.50 2.47
C GLU A 41 -10.42 -40.93 3.93
N LEU A 42 -11.35 -41.84 4.18
CA LEU A 42 -11.59 -42.42 5.52
C LEU A 42 -10.35 -43.16 6.06
N LEU A 43 -9.68 -43.96 5.20
CA LEU A 43 -8.44 -44.65 5.57
C LEU A 43 -7.33 -43.64 5.91
N ALA A 44 -7.16 -42.59 5.11
CA ALA A 44 -6.17 -41.53 5.38
C ALA A 44 -6.42 -40.87 6.75
N LEU A 45 -7.68 -40.60 7.07
CA LEU A 45 -8.08 -40.09 8.38
C LEU A 45 -7.79 -41.10 9.50
N GLY A 46 -8.12 -42.38 9.31
CA GLY A 46 -7.83 -43.43 10.26
C GLY A 46 -6.35 -43.59 10.58
N LEU A 47 -5.51 -43.51 9.57
CA LEU A 47 -4.04 -43.53 9.73
C LEU A 47 -3.53 -42.29 10.46
N LYS A 48 -4.10 -41.14 10.16
CA LYS A 48 -3.75 -39.88 10.83
C LYS A 48 -4.13 -39.93 12.31
N VAL A 49 -5.34 -40.37 12.64
CA VAL A 49 -5.78 -40.50 14.01
C VAL A 49 -4.91 -41.52 14.78
N TYR A 50 -4.59 -42.63 14.16
CA TYR A 50 -3.68 -43.61 14.76
C TYR A 50 -2.31 -43.00 15.04
N ALA A 51 -1.70 -42.31 14.07
CA ALA A 51 -0.39 -41.69 14.25
C ALA A 51 -0.35 -40.68 15.41
N PHE A 52 -1.43 -39.91 15.60
CA PHE A 52 -1.47 -38.87 16.64
C PHE A 52 -1.96 -39.34 18.02
N ARG A 53 -2.58 -40.51 18.12
CA ARG A 53 -3.23 -40.91 19.37
C ARG A 53 -2.87 -42.31 19.88
N HIS A 54 -2.16 -43.13 19.10
CA HIS A 54 -1.89 -44.55 19.48
C HIS A 54 -1.17 -44.67 20.83
N ASP A 55 -0.35 -43.72 21.18
CA ASP A 55 0.39 -43.63 22.44
C ASP A 55 -0.47 -43.20 23.65
N ARG A 56 -1.63 -42.57 23.37
CA ARG A 56 -2.57 -42.08 24.39
C ARG A 56 -3.83 -42.95 24.53
N LEU A 57 -4.04 -43.90 23.64
CA LEU A 57 -5.17 -44.78 23.64
C LEU A 57 -4.88 -46.03 24.49
N PRO A 58 -5.92 -46.63 25.14
CA PRO A 58 -5.79 -47.96 25.70
C PRO A 58 -5.30 -48.94 24.63
N ALA A 59 -4.41 -49.89 25.02
CA ALA A 59 -3.78 -50.82 24.08
C ALA A 59 -4.77 -51.62 23.21
N VAL A 60 -5.96 -51.89 23.75
CA VAL A 60 -7.05 -52.59 23.03
C VAL A 60 -7.63 -51.70 21.94
N GLU A 61 -7.90 -50.44 22.22
CA GLU A 61 -8.44 -49.47 21.25
C GLU A 61 -7.45 -49.15 20.16
N ALA A 62 -6.17 -48.93 20.51
CA ALA A 62 -5.08 -48.69 19.54
C ALA A 62 -4.92 -49.86 18.57
N ARG A 63 -4.95 -51.13 19.09
CA ARG A 63 -4.91 -52.32 18.25
C ARG A 63 -6.16 -52.44 17.38
N GLY A 64 -7.35 -52.19 17.94
CA GLY A 64 -8.61 -52.20 17.20
C GLY A 64 -8.62 -51.21 16.04
N LEU A 65 -8.17 -49.98 16.26
CA LEU A 65 -8.05 -48.95 15.21
C LEU A 65 -7.04 -49.34 14.12
N ASN A 66 -5.89 -49.93 14.52
CA ASN A 66 -4.90 -50.37 13.54
C ASN A 66 -5.42 -51.53 12.67
N LEU A 67 -6.06 -52.51 13.27
CA LEU A 67 -6.69 -53.62 12.53
C LEU A 67 -7.78 -53.13 11.57
N ALA A 68 -8.59 -52.15 11.98
CA ALA A 68 -9.60 -51.57 11.12
C ALA A 68 -8.96 -50.83 9.92
N ASN A 69 -7.87 -50.07 10.13
CA ASN A 69 -7.11 -49.43 9.09
C ASN A 69 -6.53 -50.44 8.08
N GLU A 70 -5.93 -51.50 8.59
CA GLU A 70 -5.37 -52.56 7.72
C GLU A 70 -6.47 -53.30 6.94
N GLY A 71 -7.59 -53.60 7.56
CA GLY A 71 -8.69 -54.25 6.90
C GLY A 71 -9.32 -53.44 5.78
N LEU A 72 -9.42 -52.11 5.92
CA LEU A 72 -9.86 -51.20 4.83
C LEU A 72 -8.79 -51.04 3.76
N ARG A 73 -7.51 -51.00 4.14
CA ARG A 73 -6.37 -50.92 3.21
C ARG A 73 -6.31 -52.15 2.31
N GLU A 74 -6.48 -53.36 2.87
CA GLU A 74 -6.53 -54.60 2.10
C GLU A 74 -7.71 -54.62 1.11
N ALA A 75 -8.91 -54.22 1.57
CA ALA A 75 -10.07 -54.11 0.72
C ALA A 75 -9.84 -53.14 -0.48
N LEU A 76 -9.13 -52.04 -0.26
CA LEU A 76 -8.81 -51.07 -1.30
C LEU A 76 -7.72 -51.53 -2.28
N ARG A 77 -6.86 -52.52 -1.89
CA ARG A 77 -5.87 -53.11 -2.78
C ARG A 77 -6.51 -54.05 -3.81
N ASP A 78 -7.66 -54.64 -3.48
CA ASP A 78 -8.40 -55.46 -4.42
C ASP A 78 -9.09 -54.60 -5.48
N ARG A 79 -8.58 -54.67 -6.74
CA ARG A 79 -9.16 -53.90 -7.84
C ARG A 79 -10.62 -54.27 -8.15
N LYS A 80 -11.03 -55.52 -7.81
CA LYS A 80 -12.36 -56.05 -8.07
C LYS A 80 -13.26 -56.10 -6.83
N VAL A 81 -12.92 -55.37 -5.77
CA VAL A 81 -13.69 -55.32 -4.51
C VAL A 81 -15.16 -54.97 -4.77
N SER A 82 -16.06 -55.73 -4.13
CA SER A 82 -17.49 -55.42 -4.16
C SER A 82 -17.82 -54.21 -3.29
N SER A 83 -18.87 -53.46 -3.63
CA SER A 83 -19.37 -52.33 -2.85
C SER A 83 -19.68 -52.73 -1.42
N GLU A 84 -20.35 -53.87 -1.21
CA GLU A 84 -20.69 -54.40 0.10
C GLU A 84 -19.47 -54.70 0.98
N LYS A 85 -18.44 -55.35 0.43
CA LYS A 85 -17.20 -55.64 1.18
C LYS A 85 -16.48 -54.37 1.58
N LEU A 86 -16.43 -53.37 0.66
CA LEU A 86 -15.79 -52.09 0.91
C LEU A 86 -16.56 -51.29 1.98
N GLU A 87 -17.90 -51.26 1.90
CA GLU A 87 -18.77 -50.61 2.87
C GLU A 87 -18.61 -51.24 4.26
N LYS A 88 -18.64 -52.57 4.36
CA LYS A 88 -18.49 -53.30 5.65
C LYS A 88 -17.15 -52.94 6.31
N LYS A 89 -16.04 -52.87 5.54
CA LYS A 89 -14.73 -52.49 6.07
C LYS A 89 -14.67 -51.01 6.44
N ALA A 90 -15.31 -50.14 5.68
CA ALA A 90 -15.40 -48.71 5.97
C ALA A 90 -16.21 -48.47 7.26
N ARG A 91 -17.35 -49.21 7.47
CA ARG A 91 -18.13 -49.07 8.71
C ARG A 91 -17.35 -49.53 9.96
N ILE A 92 -16.56 -50.61 9.86
CA ILE A 92 -15.67 -51.03 10.96
C ILE A 92 -14.67 -49.96 11.34
N LEU A 93 -14.06 -49.29 10.33
CA LEU A 93 -13.14 -48.19 10.59
C LEU A 93 -13.86 -46.95 11.15
N ASP A 94 -15.05 -46.62 10.66
CA ASP A 94 -15.88 -45.54 11.19
C ASP A 94 -16.22 -45.74 12.66
N GLU A 95 -16.65 -46.96 13.02
CA GLU A 95 -16.95 -47.31 14.43
C GLU A 95 -15.70 -47.23 15.32
N ALA A 96 -14.55 -47.68 14.83
CA ALA A 96 -13.29 -47.57 15.54
C ALA A 96 -12.90 -46.13 15.74
N LEU A 97 -13.06 -45.30 14.72
CA LEU A 97 -12.78 -43.86 14.77
C LEU A 97 -13.75 -43.11 15.69
N ARG A 98 -15.04 -43.48 15.77
CA ARG A 98 -16.00 -42.91 16.73
C ARG A 98 -15.56 -43.12 18.17
N LYS A 99 -14.97 -44.28 18.46
CA LYS A 99 -14.49 -44.63 19.82
C LYS A 99 -13.14 -43.96 20.14
N SER A 100 -12.20 -44.01 19.19
CA SER A 100 -10.80 -43.68 19.44
C SER A 100 -10.40 -42.28 18.88
N GLY A 101 -11.21 -41.69 18.01
CA GLY A 101 -10.88 -40.48 17.25
C GLY A 101 -10.86 -39.19 18.09
N GLY A 102 -11.65 -39.14 19.18
CA GLY A 102 -11.75 -37.92 20.00
C GLY A 102 -12.14 -36.71 19.19
N HIS A 103 -11.45 -35.59 19.41
CA HIS A 103 -11.69 -34.34 18.67
C HIS A 103 -11.21 -34.39 17.21
N TYR A 104 -10.45 -35.38 16.79
CA TYR A 104 -9.99 -35.50 15.39
C TYR A 104 -11.02 -36.16 14.48
N TYR A 105 -12.02 -36.84 15.06
CA TYR A 105 -13.08 -37.47 14.29
C TYR A 105 -14.44 -36.85 14.64
N HIS A 106 -15.24 -36.56 13.60
CA HIS A 106 -16.42 -35.72 13.66
C HIS A 106 -16.12 -34.29 14.12
N LYS A 107 -15.10 -33.67 13.49
CA LYS A 107 -14.89 -32.24 13.66
C LYS A 107 -16.14 -31.48 13.21
N LYS A 108 -16.59 -30.54 14.04
CA LYS A 108 -17.68 -29.64 13.66
C LYS A 108 -17.17 -28.77 12.48
N ASN A 109 -18.01 -28.57 11.45
CA ASN A 109 -17.63 -27.81 10.23
C ASN A 109 -17.07 -26.43 10.53
N TRP A 110 -17.54 -25.75 11.58
CA TRP A 110 -17.01 -24.44 11.96
C TRP A 110 -15.55 -24.52 12.46
N VAL A 111 -15.17 -25.62 13.16
CA VAL A 111 -13.78 -25.81 13.64
C VAL A 111 -12.83 -25.99 12.45
N GLU A 112 -13.24 -26.75 11.45
CA GLU A 112 -12.47 -26.92 10.20
C GLU A 112 -12.30 -25.61 9.44
N ASN A 113 -13.37 -24.81 9.38
CA ASN A 113 -13.32 -23.48 8.75
C ASN A 113 -12.40 -22.52 9.51
N VAL A 114 -12.42 -22.54 10.84
CA VAL A 114 -11.52 -21.71 11.68
C VAL A 114 -10.07 -22.15 11.51
N GLU A 115 -9.78 -23.47 11.54
CA GLU A 115 -8.41 -23.97 11.30
C GLU A 115 -7.90 -23.54 9.92
N MET A 116 -8.73 -23.69 8.87
CA MET A 116 -8.38 -23.25 7.52
C MET A 116 -8.11 -21.73 7.47
N LEU A 117 -8.96 -20.94 8.10
CA LEU A 117 -8.81 -19.49 8.17
C LEU A 117 -7.52 -19.10 8.88
N LEU A 118 -7.19 -19.75 10.00
CA LEU A 118 -5.94 -19.50 10.73
C LEU A 118 -4.71 -19.87 9.90
N VAL A 119 -4.72 -21.02 9.21
CA VAL A 119 -3.61 -21.41 8.33
C VAL A 119 -3.44 -20.39 7.20
N VAL A 120 -4.53 -19.99 6.53
CA VAL A 120 -4.51 -19.00 5.47
C VAL A 120 -4.01 -17.65 6.01
N ALA A 121 -4.46 -17.22 7.19
CA ALA A 121 -3.99 -16.00 7.83
C ALA A 121 -2.48 -16.03 8.12
N ILE A 122 -1.96 -17.14 8.68
CA ILE A 122 -0.52 -17.31 8.96
C ILE A 122 0.29 -17.25 7.66
N VAL A 123 -0.17 -17.93 6.59
CA VAL A 123 0.50 -17.92 5.29
C VAL A 123 0.50 -16.51 4.69
N ILE A 124 -0.65 -15.82 4.70
CA ILE A 124 -0.76 -14.45 4.17
C ILE A 124 0.13 -13.48 4.97
N LEU A 125 0.10 -13.57 6.31
CA LEU A 125 0.95 -12.74 7.17
C LEU A 125 2.43 -13.04 6.93
N GLY A 126 2.79 -14.31 6.77
CA GLY A 126 4.17 -14.70 6.42
C GLY A 126 4.62 -14.12 5.08
N ILE A 127 3.81 -14.27 4.04
CA ILE A 127 4.10 -13.69 2.72
C ILE A 127 4.24 -12.18 2.81
N ARG A 128 3.29 -11.51 3.48
CA ARG A 128 3.32 -10.05 3.66
C ARG A 128 4.54 -9.56 4.45
N SER A 129 4.96 -10.29 5.48
CA SER A 129 6.07 -9.87 6.34
C SER A 129 7.45 -10.07 5.70
N PHE A 130 7.63 -11.14 4.93
CA PHE A 130 8.95 -11.54 4.45
C PHE A 130 9.17 -11.36 2.96
N PHE A 131 8.13 -11.40 2.14
CA PHE A 131 8.29 -11.43 0.68
C PHE A 131 7.75 -10.18 -0.01
N ILE A 132 6.45 -9.94 0.09
CA ILE A 132 5.77 -8.90 -0.69
C ILE A 132 4.82 -8.13 0.22
N GLN A 133 5.05 -6.84 0.33
CA GLN A 133 4.19 -5.95 1.13
C GLN A 133 3.44 -4.97 0.23
N PRO A 134 2.11 -4.82 0.38
CA PRO A 134 1.36 -3.78 -0.30
C PRO A 134 1.57 -2.42 0.37
N PHE A 135 1.78 -1.38 -0.46
CA PHE A 135 1.85 0.02 -0.07
C PHE A 135 0.96 0.86 -0.97
N ILE A 136 0.54 2.01 -0.48
CA ILE A 136 -0.16 3.04 -1.26
C ILE A 136 0.70 4.30 -1.21
N ILE A 137 0.89 4.93 -2.37
CA ILE A 137 1.66 6.18 -2.49
C ILE A 137 0.71 7.35 -2.22
N PRO A 138 0.94 8.13 -1.15
CA PRO A 138 0.02 9.22 -0.81
C PRO A 138 0.35 10.53 -1.54
N THR A 139 1.62 10.81 -1.84
CA THR A 139 2.12 12.10 -2.34
C THR A 139 2.67 12.01 -3.75
N ASN A 140 2.72 13.14 -4.45
CA ASN A 140 3.21 13.24 -5.82
C ASN A 140 4.75 13.39 -5.94
N SER A 141 5.51 13.17 -4.87
CA SER A 141 6.96 13.32 -4.88
C SER A 141 7.71 12.43 -5.90
N MET A 142 7.06 11.35 -6.35
CA MET A 142 7.58 10.43 -7.37
C MET A 142 6.87 10.55 -8.73
N PHE A 143 6.08 11.61 -8.93
CA PHE A 143 5.47 11.93 -10.21
C PHE A 143 6.57 12.25 -11.26
N PRO A 144 6.43 11.83 -12.53
CA PRO A 144 5.35 11.07 -13.13
C PRO A 144 5.54 9.53 -13.08
N SER A 145 6.61 9.03 -12.47
CA SER A 145 6.86 7.56 -12.40
C SER A 145 5.81 6.84 -11.57
N PHE A 146 5.41 7.45 -10.46
CA PHE A 146 4.34 7.00 -9.59
C PHE A 146 3.46 8.20 -9.20
N TYR A 147 2.18 7.95 -9.08
CA TYR A 147 1.20 8.98 -8.72
C TYR A 147 0.79 8.85 -7.27
N GLY A 148 0.76 9.96 -6.57
CA GLY A 148 0.09 10.11 -5.29
C GLY A 148 -1.41 10.32 -5.46
N MET A 149 -2.07 10.69 -4.36
CA MET A 149 -3.47 11.12 -4.41
C MET A 149 -3.56 12.42 -5.21
N LYS A 150 -4.52 12.48 -6.14
CA LYS A 150 -4.77 13.66 -6.97
C LYS A 150 -6.20 14.13 -6.81
N PRO A 151 -6.44 15.44 -6.72
CA PRO A 151 -7.77 15.99 -6.84
C PRO A 151 -8.24 15.98 -8.30
N TYR A 152 -9.54 15.79 -8.48
CA TYR A 152 -10.26 16.14 -9.70
C TYR A 152 -11.37 17.12 -9.32
N ILE A 153 -11.22 18.39 -9.71
CA ILE A 153 -12.13 19.47 -9.32
C ILE A 153 -13.22 19.61 -10.37
N TYR A 154 -14.49 19.65 -9.94
CA TYR A 154 -15.63 19.92 -10.78
C TYR A 154 -15.89 21.44 -10.80
N GLU A 155 -15.37 22.15 -11.80
CA GLU A 155 -15.55 23.61 -11.91
C GLU A 155 -16.91 23.98 -12.47
N ASP A 156 -17.25 23.47 -13.67
CA ASP A 156 -18.49 23.74 -14.37
C ASP A 156 -19.25 22.46 -14.77
N GLU A 157 -18.74 21.30 -14.37
CA GLU A 157 -19.32 20.00 -14.67
C GLU A 157 -20.33 19.59 -13.59
N THR A 158 -21.39 18.91 -14.01
CA THR A 158 -22.28 18.27 -13.04
C THR A 158 -21.56 17.14 -12.32
N PRO A 159 -21.55 17.13 -10.96
CA PRO A 159 -20.92 16.05 -10.20
C PRO A 159 -21.47 14.68 -10.62
N PRO A 160 -20.63 13.62 -10.61
CA PRO A 160 -21.01 12.31 -11.09
C PRO A 160 -22.20 11.75 -10.31
N ASN A 161 -23.07 11.05 -11.01
CA ASN A 161 -24.20 10.34 -10.42
C ASN A 161 -23.76 9.14 -9.56
N MET A 162 -24.68 8.50 -8.83
CA MET A 162 -24.32 7.40 -7.91
C MET A 162 -23.67 6.19 -8.61
N ALA A 163 -24.07 5.89 -9.85
CA ALA A 163 -23.52 4.77 -10.61
C ALA A 163 -22.09 5.09 -11.08
N GLU A 164 -21.85 6.30 -11.53
CA GLU A 164 -20.52 6.80 -11.89
C GLU A 164 -19.58 6.84 -10.68
N ARG A 165 -20.05 7.35 -9.54
CA ARG A 165 -19.28 7.31 -8.28
C ARG A 165 -18.91 5.89 -7.86
N ALA A 166 -19.81 4.94 -8.00
CA ALA A 166 -19.53 3.54 -7.69
C ALA A 166 -18.51 2.93 -8.66
N ARG A 167 -18.61 3.25 -9.96
CA ARG A 167 -17.62 2.86 -10.98
C ARG A 167 -16.25 3.45 -10.66
N ASP A 168 -16.18 4.75 -10.40
CA ASP A 168 -14.92 5.47 -10.18
C ASP A 168 -14.28 5.08 -8.84
N LYS A 169 -15.11 4.78 -7.84
CA LYS A 169 -14.64 4.17 -6.59
C LYS A 169 -14.01 2.80 -6.82
N LEU A 170 -14.61 1.97 -7.69
CA LEU A 170 -14.11 0.62 -7.97
C LEU A 170 -12.85 0.63 -8.86
N LEU A 171 -12.81 1.48 -9.89
CA LEU A 171 -11.74 1.50 -10.88
C LEU A 171 -10.56 2.39 -10.48
N LEU A 172 -10.84 3.54 -9.88
CA LEU A 172 -9.86 4.59 -9.60
C LEU A 172 -9.64 4.82 -8.09
N GLY A 173 -10.43 4.18 -7.23
CA GLY A 173 -10.42 4.45 -5.79
C GLY A 173 -10.94 5.84 -5.42
N ALA A 174 -11.66 6.51 -6.33
CA ALA A 174 -12.14 7.86 -6.14
C ALA A 174 -13.03 8.00 -4.91
N SER A 175 -12.83 9.06 -4.16
CA SER A 175 -13.70 9.46 -3.05
C SER A 175 -14.24 10.84 -3.33
N HIS A 176 -15.56 10.97 -3.39
CA HIS A 176 -16.26 12.20 -3.75
C HIS A 176 -16.48 13.09 -2.52
N TYR A 177 -16.15 14.35 -2.65
CA TYR A 177 -16.31 15.40 -1.64
C TYR A 177 -17.11 16.56 -2.21
N ARG A 178 -17.99 17.13 -1.39
CA ARG A 178 -18.87 18.22 -1.77
C ARG A 178 -19.13 19.13 -0.59
N LEU A 179 -18.97 20.42 -0.78
CA LEU A 179 -19.39 21.47 0.12
C LEU A 179 -20.64 22.15 -0.46
N GLU A 180 -21.78 22.02 0.20
CA GLU A 180 -23.04 22.63 -0.21
C GLU A 180 -23.44 23.70 0.78
N ALA A 181 -23.81 24.87 0.30
CA ALA A 181 -24.18 26.01 1.11
C ALA A 181 -25.60 25.87 1.68
N GLU A 182 -25.73 25.69 2.98
CA GLU A 182 -27.04 25.69 3.67
C GLU A 182 -27.62 27.10 3.91
N SER A 183 -26.77 28.12 3.83
CA SER A 183 -27.13 29.54 4.01
C SER A 183 -26.38 30.42 3.00
N SER A 184 -26.90 31.60 2.72
CA SER A 184 -26.24 32.57 1.84
C SER A 184 -25.26 33.44 2.60
N GLY A 185 -24.05 33.62 2.08
CA GLY A 185 -23.03 34.45 2.74
C GLY A 185 -21.66 34.37 2.07
N ASN A 186 -20.67 34.96 2.71
CA ASN A 186 -19.29 34.78 2.27
C ASN A 186 -18.74 33.42 2.72
N LEU A 187 -17.82 32.87 1.95
CA LEU A 187 -17.13 31.61 2.24
C LEU A 187 -15.83 31.91 3.00
N TYR A 188 -15.70 31.33 4.18
CA TYR A 188 -14.49 31.40 4.99
C TYR A 188 -13.97 30.00 5.32
N LEU A 189 -12.65 29.87 5.40
CA LEU A 189 -11.97 28.76 6.06
C LEU A 189 -11.74 29.13 7.53
N VAL A 190 -12.23 28.31 8.43
CA VAL A 190 -12.06 28.52 9.88
C VAL A 190 -10.71 27.95 10.29
N LEU A 191 -9.79 28.83 10.76
CA LEU A 191 -8.47 28.43 11.21
C LEU A 191 -8.52 27.87 12.64
N GLN A 192 -7.87 26.75 12.84
CA GLN A 192 -7.81 26.07 14.13
C GLN A 192 -6.39 26.16 14.69
N ASN A 193 -6.20 26.96 15.73
CA ASN A 193 -4.87 27.22 16.33
C ASN A 193 -3.82 27.70 15.30
N GLY A 194 -4.23 28.52 14.32
CA GLY A 194 -3.34 29.02 13.28
C GLY A 194 -3.04 28.04 12.14
N THR A 195 -3.77 26.91 12.06
CA THR A 195 -3.67 25.95 10.97
C THR A 195 -4.99 25.86 10.18
N SER A 196 -4.91 25.45 8.92
CA SER A 196 -6.06 25.29 8.02
C SER A 196 -6.99 24.12 8.42
N HIS A 197 -6.47 23.18 9.19
CA HIS A 197 -7.16 21.92 9.53
C HIS A 197 -6.76 21.38 10.90
N ARG A 198 -7.52 20.40 11.39
CA ARG A 198 -7.14 19.58 12.55
C ARG A 198 -7.10 18.11 12.17
N TYR A 199 -6.26 17.34 12.86
CA TYR A 199 -6.28 15.88 12.76
C TYR A 199 -7.34 15.31 13.69
N VAL A 200 -8.25 14.52 13.12
CA VAL A 200 -9.31 13.84 13.88
C VAL A 200 -9.31 12.35 13.55
N GLN A 201 -9.81 11.55 14.47
CA GLN A 201 -10.00 10.12 14.24
C GLN A 201 -11.38 9.90 13.63
N ALA A 202 -11.40 9.51 12.34
CA ALA A 202 -12.63 9.11 11.67
C ALA A 202 -13.01 7.69 12.07
N ASN A 203 -14.28 7.52 12.50
CA ASN A 203 -14.90 6.24 12.83
C ASN A 203 -15.91 5.85 11.77
N PHE A 204 -16.64 4.75 11.98
CA PHE A 204 -17.73 4.32 11.08
C PHE A 204 -18.71 5.47 10.76
N PRO A 205 -19.11 5.69 9.50
CA PRO A 205 -18.74 4.93 8.28
C PRO A 205 -17.49 5.44 7.56
N HIS A 206 -16.79 6.45 8.08
CA HIS A 206 -15.67 7.15 7.42
C HIS A 206 -14.29 6.55 7.72
N GLY A 207 -14.22 5.55 8.59
CA GLY A 207 -13.00 4.82 8.91
C GLY A 207 -12.52 3.93 7.75
N ARG A 208 -11.27 3.48 7.84
CA ARG A 208 -10.66 2.58 6.85
C ARG A 208 -11.45 1.27 6.78
N PHE A 209 -11.83 0.82 5.57
CA PHE A 209 -12.73 -0.32 5.34
C PHE A 209 -14.07 -0.19 6.11
N PHE A 210 -14.54 1.03 6.35
CA PHE A 210 -15.75 1.38 7.10
C PHE A 210 -15.73 1.04 8.60
N ILE A 211 -14.81 0.21 9.06
CA ILE A 211 -14.81 -0.34 10.43
C ILE A 211 -13.61 0.15 11.26
N LEU A 212 -12.43 0.25 10.61
CA LEU A 212 -11.20 0.57 11.34
C LEU A 212 -11.03 2.08 11.49
N PRO A 213 -10.75 2.59 12.71
CA PRO A 213 -10.44 4.00 12.92
C PRO A 213 -9.25 4.42 12.07
N THR A 214 -9.33 5.60 11.47
CA THR A 214 -8.23 6.19 10.71
C THR A 214 -8.11 7.67 11.01
N MET A 215 -6.89 8.21 10.94
CA MET A 215 -6.66 9.65 11.04
C MET A 215 -7.03 10.32 9.73
N VAL A 216 -7.76 11.43 9.84
CA VAL A 216 -8.15 12.29 8.72
C VAL A 216 -7.84 13.75 9.07
N ARG A 217 -7.72 14.59 8.05
CA ARG A 217 -7.72 16.05 8.21
C ARG A 217 -9.14 16.55 8.11
N GLU A 218 -9.58 17.32 9.10
CA GLU A 218 -10.87 17.97 9.09
C GLU A 218 -10.68 19.48 8.85
N TYR A 219 -11.30 19.96 7.78
CA TYR A 219 -11.37 21.36 7.41
C TYR A 219 -12.77 21.88 7.76
N THR A 220 -12.83 23.04 8.40
CA THR A 220 -14.09 23.67 8.75
C THR A 220 -14.29 24.92 7.90
N PHE A 221 -15.40 24.95 7.19
CA PHE A 221 -15.82 26.08 6.34
C PHE A 221 -17.02 26.77 7.00
N GLU A 222 -17.06 28.08 6.90
CA GLU A 222 -18.22 28.88 7.33
C GLU A 222 -18.83 29.58 6.13
N ILE A 223 -20.16 29.41 5.96
CA ILE A 223 -20.95 30.10 4.94
C ILE A 223 -22.17 30.73 5.61
N GLY A 224 -22.24 32.08 5.61
CA GLY A 224 -23.38 32.80 6.18
C GLY A 224 -23.63 32.51 7.67
N GLY A 225 -22.57 32.26 8.46
CA GLY A 225 -22.65 31.96 9.87
C GLY A 225 -22.93 30.51 10.23
N LYS A 226 -23.01 29.60 9.23
CA LYS A 226 -23.10 28.14 9.44
C LYS A 226 -21.78 27.47 9.13
N GLU A 227 -21.35 26.58 10.01
CA GLU A 227 -20.14 25.78 9.86
C GLU A 227 -20.42 24.44 9.17
N HIS A 228 -19.53 24.06 8.27
CA HIS A 228 -19.54 22.82 7.51
C HIS A 228 -18.18 22.16 7.63
N SER A 229 -18.11 20.91 8.09
CA SER A 229 -16.85 20.17 8.20
C SER A 229 -16.68 19.19 7.05
N LEU A 230 -15.47 19.17 6.47
CA LEU A 230 -15.07 18.25 5.43
C LEU A 230 -13.88 17.43 5.91
N GLN A 231 -14.02 16.10 5.94
CA GLN A 231 -12.96 15.18 6.36
C GLN A 231 -12.33 14.51 5.15
N VAL A 232 -11.04 14.76 4.92
CA VAL A 232 -10.25 14.19 3.81
C VAL A 232 -9.15 13.28 4.35
N PRO A 233 -8.58 12.37 3.52
CA PRO A 233 -7.43 11.55 3.95
C PRO A 233 -6.30 12.40 4.52
N ALA A 234 -5.66 11.94 5.59
CA ALA A 234 -4.62 12.71 6.30
C ALA A 234 -3.43 13.07 5.41
N GLU A 235 -3.14 12.24 4.42
CA GLU A 235 -2.03 12.42 3.48
C GLU A 235 -2.40 13.24 2.23
N PHE A 236 -3.69 13.57 2.04
CA PHE A 236 -4.13 14.38 0.91
C PHE A 236 -3.84 15.85 1.14
N ASP A 237 -3.23 16.52 0.14
CA ASP A 237 -2.91 17.94 0.20
C ASP A 237 -4.11 18.79 -0.21
N MET A 238 -5.03 18.99 0.73
CA MET A 238 -6.21 19.84 0.56
C MET A 238 -5.83 21.33 0.53
N ASP A 239 -4.73 21.72 1.17
CA ASP A 239 -4.27 23.12 1.21
C ASP A 239 -3.87 23.59 -0.20
N GLN A 240 -3.16 22.73 -0.95
CA GLN A 240 -2.84 23.00 -2.35
C GLN A 240 -4.14 23.10 -3.19
N LEU A 241 -5.10 22.20 -3.02
CA LEU A 241 -6.37 22.24 -3.74
C LEU A 241 -7.12 23.56 -3.47
N LEU A 242 -7.16 24.00 -2.21
CA LEU A 242 -7.83 25.24 -1.84
C LEU A 242 -7.12 26.48 -2.45
N ALA A 243 -5.78 26.46 -2.46
CA ALA A 243 -4.98 27.51 -3.10
C ALA A 243 -5.22 27.58 -4.61
N GLU A 244 -5.28 26.44 -5.29
CA GLU A 244 -5.56 26.35 -6.73
C GLU A 244 -6.99 26.78 -7.09
N ARG A 245 -7.97 26.42 -6.24
CA ARG A 245 -9.40 26.68 -6.51
C ARG A 245 -9.82 28.11 -6.22
N PHE A 246 -9.25 28.74 -5.19
CA PHE A 246 -9.65 30.07 -4.74
C PHE A 246 -8.52 31.07 -5.00
N ALA A 247 -8.68 31.89 -6.03
CA ALA A 247 -7.70 32.90 -6.44
C ALA A 247 -7.32 33.86 -5.30
N GLY A 248 -6.03 34.13 -5.14
CA GLY A 248 -5.50 35.09 -4.16
C GLY A 248 -4.97 34.43 -2.89
N ILE A 249 -4.96 33.11 -2.79
CA ILE A 249 -4.36 32.36 -1.67
C ILE A 249 -3.06 31.75 -2.19
N ASP A 250 -1.92 32.41 -1.92
CA ASP A 250 -0.63 32.02 -2.51
C ASP A 250 -0.15 30.65 -2.04
N ASP A 251 -0.20 30.32 -0.79
CA ASP A 251 0.04 28.95 -0.28
C ASP A 251 -0.42 28.85 1.18
N LEU A 252 -1.37 27.99 1.44
CA LEU A 252 -1.85 27.77 2.80
C LEU A 252 -0.79 27.12 3.72
N ARG A 253 0.29 26.57 3.15
CA ARG A 253 1.45 26.08 3.92
C ARG A 253 2.26 27.22 4.55
N ASP A 254 2.21 28.41 3.98
CA ASP A 254 2.84 29.62 4.50
C ASP A 254 1.92 30.44 5.41
N LEU A 255 0.82 29.84 5.89
CA LEU A 255 -0.15 30.46 6.78
C LEU A 255 0.46 31.28 7.93
N PRO A 256 1.52 30.85 8.63
CA PRO A 256 2.13 31.64 9.69
C PRO A 256 2.65 33.01 9.20
N MET A 257 3.13 33.11 7.96
CA MET A 257 3.56 34.39 7.39
C MET A 257 2.39 35.23 6.92
N VAL A 258 1.35 34.61 6.35
CA VAL A 258 0.13 35.25 5.91
C VAL A 258 -0.68 35.81 7.08
N ILE A 259 -0.76 35.08 8.21
CA ILE A 259 -1.42 35.51 9.45
C ILE A 259 -0.81 36.84 10.00
N ALA A 260 0.49 37.04 9.81
CA ALA A 260 1.16 38.25 10.28
C ALA A 260 0.83 39.52 9.47
N GLN A 261 0.20 39.37 8.31
CA GLN A 261 -0.04 40.48 7.36
C GLN A 261 -1.52 40.88 7.24
N ASP A 262 -2.48 40.04 7.66
CA ASP A 262 -3.92 40.30 7.48
C ASP A 262 -4.69 40.21 8.81
N GLU A 263 -5.29 41.33 9.25
CA GLU A 263 -6.11 41.40 10.48
C GLU A 263 -7.36 40.51 10.45
N SER A 264 -7.90 40.15 9.29
CA SER A 264 -9.06 39.27 9.18
C SER A 264 -8.68 37.83 9.59
N ILE A 265 -7.47 37.41 9.29
CA ILE A 265 -6.91 36.12 9.63
C ILE A 265 -6.60 36.02 11.14
N ALA A 266 -6.23 37.14 11.78
CA ALA A 266 -6.05 37.23 13.24
C ALA A 266 -7.35 36.90 14.02
N ARG A 267 -8.51 36.97 13.36
CA ARG A 267 -9.81 36.54 13.93
C ARG A 267 -10.13 35.06 13.76
N GLY A 268 -9.18 34.27 13.27
CA GLY A 268 -9.35 32.81 13.07
C GLY A 268 -10.17 32.44 11.83
N ARG A 269 -10.32 33.32 10.85
CA ARG A 269 -11.09 33.08 9.62
C ARG A 269 -10.36 33.64 8.41
N MET A 270 -10.20 32.81 7.37
CA MET A 270 -9.64 33.21 6.08
C MET A 270 -10.76 33.26 5.04
N LYS A 271 -10.94 34.38 4.37
CA LYS A 271 -11.90 34.51 3.27
C LYS A 271 -11.38 33.80 2.04
N LEU A 272 -12.16 32.84 1.52
CA LEU A 272 -11.76 32.04 0.35
C LEU A 272 -12.28 32.61 -0.97
N SER A 273 -13.39 33.36 -0.98
CA SER A 273 -14.00 33.92 -2.19
C SER A 273 -14.52 35.32 -1.97
N ASP A 274 -14.34 36.19 -2.97
CA ASP A 274 -14.94 37.53 -2.97
C ASP A 274 -16.41 37.51 -3.36
N SER A 275 -16.83 36.47 -4.09
CA SER A 275 -18.21 36.29 -4.50
C SER A 275 -19.06 35.79 -3.32
N ARG A 276 -20.27 36.33 -3.20
CA ARG A 276 -21.24 35.86 -2.23
C ARG A 276 -21.84 34.54 -2.72
N ILE A 277 -21.82 33.54 -1.87
CA ILE A 277 -22.40 32.22 -2.11
C ILE A 277 -23.88 32.26 -1.77
N SER A 278 -24.74 31.71 -2.62
CA SER A 278 -26.19 31.57 -2.38
C SER A 278 -26.50 30.22 -1.73
N LYS A 279 -27.60 30.14 -1.00
CA LYS A 279 -28.07 28.87 -0.45
C LYS A 279 -28.34 27.87 -1.58
N GLY A 280 -27.79 26.67 -1.46
CA GLY A 280 -27.87 25.58 -2.45
C GLY A 280 -26.69 25.57 -3.47
N ASP A 281 -25.88 26.63 -3.50
CA ASP A 281 -24.67 26.62 -4.32
C ASP A 281 -23.65 25.62 -3.79
N ILE A 282 -22.80 25.12 -4.70
CA ILE A 282 -21.74 24.18 -4.40
C ILE A 282 -20.38 24.85 -4.69
N PRO A 283 -19.83 25.63 -3.73
CA PRO A 283 -18.56 26.34 -3.97
C PRO A 283 -17.37 25.40 -4.19
N LEU A 284 -17.46 24.16 -3.70
CA LEU A 284 -16.39 23.17 -3.81
C LEU A 284 -16.97 21.78 -4.02
N ALA A 285 -16.63 21.15 -5.15
CA ALA A 285 -16.88 19.74 -5.41
C ALA A 285 -15.65 19.12 -6.10
N PHE A 286 -15.17 18.01 -5.57
CA PHE A 286 -14.01 17.33 -6.12
C PHE A 286 -13.98 15.85 -5.75
N ASP A 287 -13.25 15.07 -6.52
CA ASP A 287 -12.89 13.70 -6.19
C ASP A 287 -11.42 13.64 -5.76
N VAL A 288 -11.12 12.85 -4.75
CA VAL A 288 -9.77 12.44 -4.43
C VAL A 288 -9.54 11.07 -5.07
N LEU A 289 -8.71 11.03 -6.10
CA LEU A 289 -8.27 9.78 -6.74
C LEU A 289 -7.19 9.12 -5.89
N LEU A 290 -7.29 7.80 -5.73
CA LEU A 290 -6.29 7.06 -4.96
C LEU A 290 -4.93 7.08 -5.67
N GLY A 291 -3.86 7.27 -4.90
CA GLY A 291 -2.50 7.08 -5.38
C GLY A 291 -2.20 5.63 -5.74
N ASP A 292 -1.09 5.42 -6.44
CA ASP A 292 -0.68 4.09 -6.89
C ASP A 292 -0.50 3.14 -5.69
N ALA A 293 -1.23 2.04 -5.71
CA ALA A 293 -1.05 0.94 -4.79
C ALA A 293 -0.10 -0.09 -5.41
N LEU A 294 1.00 -0.36 -4.74
CA LEU A 294 2.09 -1.16 -5.30
C LEU A 294 2.50 -2.29 -4.37
N PHE A 295 3.03 -3.35 -4.96
CA PHE A 295 3.73 -4.39 -4.25
C PHE A 295 5.21 -4.07 -4.15
N VAL A 296 5.75 -4.21 -2.95
CA VAL A 296 7.16 -4.00 -2.63
C VAL A 296 7.82 -5.35 -2.36
N ASP A 297 8.91 -5.61 -3.07
CA ASP A 297 9.78 -6.75 -2.84
C ASP A 297 10.69 -6.47 -1.63
N ARG A 298 10.47 -7.18 -0.56
CA ARG A 298 11.25 -7.06 0.67
C ARG A 298 12.44 -8.03 0.73
N MET A 299 12.51 -8.95 -0.21
CA MET A 299 13.44 -10.06 -0.16
C MET A 299 14.73 -9.78 -0.92
N SER A 300 14.61 -9.15 -2.09
CA SER A 300 15.75 -8.99 -3.02
C SER A 300 16.93 -8.24 -2.40
N TYR A 301 16.70 -7.20 -1.60
CA TYR A 301 17.78 -6.40 -1.01
C TYR A 301 18.55 -7.13 0.10
N ASN A 302 18.10 -8.30 0.55
CA ASN A 302 18.90 -9.18 1.39
C ASN A 302 20.02 -9.92 0.61
N PHE A 303 19.88 -10.00 -0.73
CA PHE A 303 20.78 -10.75 -1.60
C PHE A 303 21.45 -9.90 -2.66
N ILE A 304 20.80 -8.81 -3.08
CA ILE A 304 21.22 -7.92 -4.18
C ILE A 304 21.30 -6.50 -3.64
N LYS A 305 22.41 -5.81 -3.89
CA LYS A 305 22.54 -4.40 -3.52
C LYS A 305 21.60 -3.54 -4.37
N PRO A 306 20.93 -2.53 -3.78
CA PRO A 306 20.19 -1.53 -4.52
C PRO A 306 21.08 -0.81 -5.52
N LYS A 307 20.56 -0.49 -6.70
CA LYS A 307 21.28 0.20 -7.77
C LYS A 307 20.67 1.56 -8.05
N SER A 308 21.52 2.49 -8.48
CA SER A 308 21.07 3.79 -8.96
C SER A 308 20.02 3.63 -10.08
N GLY A 309 18.87 4.26 -9.88
CA GLY A 309 17.67 4.12 -10.71
C GLY A 309 16.56 3.28 -10.06
N ASP A 310 16.84 2.47 -9.04
CA ASP A 310 15.81 1.70 -8.35
C ASP A 310 14.84 2.62 -7.58
N PRO A 311 13.52 2.40 -7.67
CA PRO A 311 12.55 3.02 -6.77
C PRO A 311 12.58 2.27 -5.42
N ILE A 312 13.30 2.83 -4.44
CA ILE A 312 13.51 2.23 -3.12
C ILE A 312 12.43 2.66 -2.13
N ILE A 313 12.03 1.71 -1.29
CA ILE A 313 11.21 1.95 -0.12
C ILE A 313 12.06 1.78 1.13
N PHE A 314 11.98 2.74 2.05
CA PHE A 314 12.74 2.75 3.27
C PHE A 314 11.94 3.31 4.44
N LYS A 315 12.38 3.02 5.66
CA LYS A 315 11.88 3.63 6.89
C LYS A 315 12.64 4.92 7.22
N THR A 316 11.98 5.81 7.92
CA THR A 316 12.58 7.09 8.30
C THR A 316 13.23 7.09 9.68
N ALA A 317 13.02 6.05 10.49
CA ALA A 317 13.38 6.01 11.91
C ALA A 317 14.86 6.29 12.21
N GLY A 318 15.78 5.73 11.43
CA GLY A 318 17.23 5.88 11.67
C GLY A 318 17.90 7.03 10.94
N ILE A 319 17.19 7.76 10.07
CA ILE A 319 17.79 8.75 9.16
C ILE A 319 18.43 9.91 9.92
N ASP A 320 17.73 10.51 10.87
CA ASP A 320 18.23 11.66 11.62
C ASP A 320 19.46 11.31 12.48
N ALA A 321 19.44 10.13 13.12
CA ALA A 321 20.56 9.66 13.91
C ALA A 321 21.80 9.44 13.05
N PHE A 322 21.63 8.77 11.90
CA PHE A 322 22.70 8.49 10.94
C PHE A 322 23.36 9.76 10.40
N ASN A 323 22.57 10.74 10.00
CA ASN A 323 23.08 11.99 9.44
C ASN A 323 23.76 12.88 10.51
N ARG A 324 23.27 12.84 11.75
CA ARG A 324 23.96 13.53 12.88
C ARG A 324 25.34 12.95 13.16
N GLU A 325 25.49 11.64 13.16
CA GLU A 325 26.80 10.99 13.32
C GLU A 325 27.78 11.35 12.20
N LEU A 326 27.26 11.60 10.98
CA LEU A 326 28.05 12.05 9.83
C LEU A 326 28.38 13.55 9.85
N ASN A 327 27.89 14.31 10.84
CA ASN A 327 27.93 15.78 10.85
C ASN A 327 27.34 16.40 9.59
N THR A 328 26.32 15.77 9.02
CA THR A 328 25.64 16.28 7.82
C THR A 328 24.66 17.37 8.23
N GLU A 329 24.81 18.56 7.66
CA GLU A 329 23.88 19.66 7.86
C GLU A 329 22.58 19.39 7.11
N VAL A 330 21.57 18.92 7.81
CA VAL A 330 20.22 18.69 7.26
C VAL A 330 19.28 19.83 7.59
N ARG A 331 18.42 20.21 6.63
CA ARG A 331 17.47 21.31 6.77
C ARG A 331 16.19 20.94 7.50
N SER A 332 15.79 19.68 7.43
CA SER A 332 14.55 19.23 8.04
C SER A 332 14.72 17.86 8.69
N LEU A 333 14.14 17.71 9.86
CA LEU A 333 13.97 16.42 10.51
C LEU A 333 12.83 15.68 9.81
N ILE A 334 13.11 14.46 9.37
CA ILE A 334 12.11 13.58 8.78
C ILE A 334 11.33 12.90 9.91
N GLY A 335 10.00 12.87 9.80
CA GLY A 335 9.18 12.24 10.85
C GLY A 335 9.52 10.76 11.04
N GLU A 336 9.53 10.30 12.29
CA GLU A 336 9.81 8.91 12.65
C GLU A 336 8.69 7.95 12.22
N ASP A 337 9.05 6.67 12.08
CA ASP A 337 8.14 5.55 11.77
C ASP A 337 7.25 5.70 10.51
N LYS A 338 7.73 6.43 9.52
CA LYS A 338 7.09 6.53 8.22
C LYS A 338 7.81 5.66 7.18
N TYR A 339 7.07 5.29 6.13
CA TYR A 339 7.64 4.66 4.94
C TYR A 339 7.64 5.67 3.80
N TYR A 340 8.79 5.85 3.18
CA TYR A 340 8.95 6.70 2.01
C TYR A 340 9.33 5.87 0.79
N ILE A 341 8.89 6.34 -0.38
CA ILE A 341 9.38 5.87 -1.67
C ILE A 341 10.12 7.02 -2.34
N LYS A 342 11.35 6.76 -2.77
CA LYS A 342 12.19 7.69 -3.53
C LYS A 342 13.01 6.90 -4.55
N ARG A 343 13.56 7.59 -5.54
CA ARG A 343 14.49 6.99 -6.49
C ARG A 343 15.91 7.03 -5.90
N LEU A 344 16.57 5.89 -5.92
CA LEU A 344 17.97 5.80 -5.56
C LEU A 344 18.81 6.52 -6.62
N VAL A 345 19.45 7.61 -6.22
CA VAL A 345 20.29 8.45 -7.10
C VAL A 345 21.76 8.05 -6.98
N GLY A 346 22.22 7.80 -5.77
CA GLY A 346 23.60 7.48 -5.52
C GLY A 346 23.80 6.32 -4.54
N GLU A 347 24.75 5.48 -4.89
CA GLU A 347 25.18 4.29 -4.13
C GLU A 347 26.34 4.61 -3.19
N PRO A 348 26.63 3.76 -2.18
CA PRO A 348 27.76 3.97 -1.28
C PRO A 348 29.08 4.19 -2.02
N GLY A 349 29.79 5.27 -1.70
CA GLY A 349 31.05 5.67 -2.33
C GLY A 349 30.92 6.55 -3.55
N ASP A 350 29.72 6.73 -4.11
CA ASP A 350 29.50 7.65 -5.22
C ASP A 350 29.71 9.12 -4.83
N THR A 351 29.96 9.93 -5.82
CA THR A 351 29.96 11.39 -5.72
C THR A 351 28.85 11.96 -6.58
N LEU A 352 27.99 12.78 -5.99
CA LEU A 352 26.89 13.45 -6.67
C LEU A 352 27.14 14.95 -6.78
N GLU A 353 26.63 15.53 -7.84
CA GLU A 353 26.68 16.97 -8.12
C GLU A 353 25.47 17.38 -8.99
N ILE A 354 24.88 18.54 -8.75
CA ILE A 354 23.96 19.16 -9.69
C ILE A 354 24.66 20.38 -10.32
N ARG A 355 24.72 20.42 -11.65
CA ARG A 355 25.27 21.55 -12.43
C ARG A 355 24.14 22.31 -13.06
N VAL A 356 23.98 23.55 -12.63
CA VAL A 356 23.01 24.48 -13.17
C VAL A 356 23.63 25.16 -14.43
N PRO A 357 22.95 25.10 -15.59
CA PRO A 357 23.39 25.84 -16.78
C PRO A 357 23.41 27.36 -16.53
N GLU A 358 24.43 28.05 -16.99
CA GLU A 358 24.60 29.49 -16.76
C GLU A 358 23.43 30.33 -17.27
N SER A 359 22.82 29.92 -18.37
CA SER A 359 21.64 30.58 -18.94
C SER A 359 20.42 30.61 -18.02
N VAL A 360 20.33 29.73 -17.04
CA VAL A 360 19.20 29.69 -16.07
C VAL A 360 19.22 30.94 -15.18
N PHE A 361 20.37 31.40 -14.76
CA PHE A 361 20.49 32.58 -13.89
C PHE A 361 20.11 33.90 -14.57
N THR A 362 20.09 33.94 -15.90
CA THR A 362 19.73 35.14 -16.66
C THR A 362 18.23 35.25 -16.95
N ASN A 363 17.45 34.18 -16.67
CA ASN A 363 16.06 34.05 -17.10
C ASN A 363 15.01 34.31 -15.99
N GLY A 364 15.37 34.89 -14.85
CA GLY A 364 14.44 35.26 -13.78
C GLY A 364 13.77 34.07 -13.08
N THR A 365 14.49 32.98 -12.92
CA THR A 365 13.99 31.75 -12.27
C THR A 365 13.57 31.98 -10.82
N ASP A 366 12.42 31.47 -10.42
CA ASP A 366 12.00 31.45 -9.02
C ASP A 366 12.91 30.53 -8.18
N VAL A 367 13.81 31.15 -7.44
CA VAL A 367 14.81 30.45 -6.61
C VAL A 367 14.20 29.78 -5.38
N ARG A 368 12.94 30.08 -5.01
CA ARG A 368 12.26 29.49 -3.85
C ARG A 368 11.99 27.99 -4.05
N LYS A 369 11.79 27.55 -5.29
CA LYS A 369 11.62 26.15 -5.67
C LYS A 369 12.93 25.44 -6.02
N GLY A 370 14.09 26.06 -5.77
CA GLY A 370 15.40 25.60 -6.21
C GLY A 370 15.62 25.84 -7.71
N VAL A 371 16.86 25.70 -8.16
CA VAL A 371 17.26 26.01 -9.55
C VAL A 371 17.40 24.70 -10.35
N PRO A 372 16.79 24.60 -11.57
CA PRO A 372 16.90 23.37 -12.37
C PRO A 372 18.32 23.17 -12.87
N GLY A 373 18.81 21.93 -12.75
CA GLY A 373 20.14 21.55 -13.17
C GLY A 373 20.24 20.09 -13.60
N VAL A 374 21.35 19.77 -14.22
CA VAL A 374 21.71 18.43 -14.66
C VAL A 374 22.39 17.68 -13.51
N LEU A 375 21.88 16.50 -13.19
CA LEU A 375 22.44 15.63 -12.17
C LEU A 375 23.65 14.88 -12.73
N TYR A 376 24.77 14.93 -12.01
CA TYR A 376 25.99 14.18 -12.29
C TYR A 376 26.24 13.15 -11.18
N ARG A 377 26.66 11.95 -11.60
CA ARG A 377 27.11 10.89 -10.73
C ARG A 377 28.55 10.49 -11.15
N ASN A 378 29.49 10.57 -10.25
CA ASN A 378 30.91 10.27 -10.49
C ASN A 378 31.48 11.05 -11.70
N GLY A 379 31.13 12.33 -11.79
CA GLY A 379 31.61 13.25 -12.83
C GLY A 379 30.97 13.11 -14.21
N LYS A 380 29.98 12.20 -14.37
CA LYS A 380 29.22 12.01 -15.62
C LYS A 380 27.74 12.33 -15.40
N PRO A 381 27.01 12.84 -16.41
CA PRO A 381 25.57 12.98 -16.33
C PRO A 381 24.92 11.65 -15.93
N ALA A 382 24.01 11.66 -14.99
CA ALA A 382 23.28 10.48 -14.60
C ALA A 382 22.32 10.06 -15.73
N ASP A 383 22.47 8.83 -16.24
CA ASP A 383 21.72 8.29 -17.39
C ASP A 383 21.27 6.85 -17.18
N SER A 384 21.57 6.25 -16.02
CA SER A 384 21.30 4.83 -15.73
C SER A 384 19.81 4.48 -15.69
N HIS A 385 18.92 5.47 -15.65
CA HIS A 385 17.47 5.27 -15.64
C HIS A 385 16.77 6.38 -16.45
N LEU A 386 15.62 6.04 -17.06
CA LEU A 386 14.83 6.96 -17.88
C LEU A 386 14.46 8.25 -17.13
N ALA A 387 14.10 8.14 -15.82
CA ALA A 387 13.78 9.31 -15.00
C ALA A 387 14.95 10.31 -14.90
N PHE A 388 16.21 9.84 -14.85
CA PHE A 388 17.38 10.71 -14.84
C PHE A 388 17.55 11.41 -16.19
N GLN A 389 17.44 10.65 -17.27
CA GLN A 389 17.57 11.19 -18.63
C GLN A 389 16.51 12.26 -18.88
N GLN A 390 15.26 12.01 -18.52
CA GLN A 390 14.17 12.98 -18.73
C GLN A 390 14.30 14.22 -17.84
N ASN A 391 14.63 14.07 -16.56
CA ASN A 391 14.89 15.22 -15.69
C ASN A 391 16.08 16.06 -16.20
N ASN A 392 17.17 15.42 -16.61
CA ASN A 392 18.33 16.12 -17.17
C ASN A 392 18.00 16.84 -18.49
N GLN A 393 17.23 16.19 -19.38
CA GLN A 393 16.75 16.81 -20.62
C GLN A 393 15.84 18.02 -20.36
N GLN A 394 14.98 17.95 -19.34
CA GLN A 394 14.13 19.07 -18.94
C GLN A 394 14.95 20.25 -18.40
N ALA A 395 16.03 20.00 -17.63
CA ALA A 395 16.92 21.04 -17.17
C ALA A 395 17.60 21.80 -18.35
N GLU A 396 18.03 21.04 -19.37
CA GLU A 396 18.59 21.63 -20.58
C GLU A 396 17.55 22.39 -21.41
N THR A 397 16.31 21.87 -21.48
CA THR A 397 15.21 22.54 -22.18
C THR A 397 14.83 23.83 -21.49
N PHE A 398 14.72 23.82 -20.16
CA PHE A 398 14.45 25.00 -19.36
C PHE A 398 15.52 26.05 -19.55
N ALA A 399 16.78 25.65 -19.58
CA ALA A 399 17.91 26.54 -19.80
C ALA A 399 17.86 27.28 -21.19
N LYS A 400 17.38 26.56 -22.22
CA LYS A 400 17.27 27.11 -23.57
C LYS A 400 15.94 27.82 -23.83
N PHE A 401 14.85 27.30 -23.29
CA PHE A 401 13.49 27.75 -23.57
C PHE A 401 12.62 27.74 -22.30
N PRO A 402 12.76 28.70 -21.37
CA PRO A 402 12.02 28.67 -20.09
C PRO A 402 10.49 28.60 -20.24
N HIS A 403 9.95 29.21 -21.31
CA HIS A 403 8.52 29.24 -21.64
C HIS A 403 7.96 27.93 -22.24
N LYS A 404 8.84 26.99 -22.58
CA LYS A 404 8.45 25.62 -23.06
C LYS A 404 8.53 24.56 -21.96
N PHE A 405 8.78 24.99 -20.76
CA PHE A 405 8.82 24.06 -19.61
C PHE A 405 7.43 23.44 -19.41
N ASN A 406 7.36 22.12 -19.42
CA ASN A 406 6.12 21.39 -19.21
C ASN A 406 6.07 20.86 -17.78
N GLU A 407 5.13 21.36 -16.98
CA GLU A 407 4.91 20.92 -15.60
C GLU A 407 4.25 19.54 -15.52
N ASP A 408 3.65 19.03 -16.60
CA ASP A 408 2.95 17.72 -16.64
C ASP A 408 3.90 16.51 -16.70
N GLY A 409 5.21 16.73 -16.76
CA GLY A 409 6.23 15.71 -16.90
C GLY A 409 7.26 15.70 -15.78
N PHE A 410 8.49 15.30 -16.12
CA PHE A 410 9.63 15.40 -15.21
C PHE A 410 10.07 16.86 -15.07
N PRO A 411 10.10 17.44 -13.82
CA PRO A 411 10.26 18.88 -13.65
C PRO A 411 11.71 19.37 -13.65
N ALA A 412 12.68 18.54 -13.98
CA ALA A 412 14.12 18.70 -13.79
C ALA A 412 14.55 18.58 -12.30
N TYR A 413 15.77 18.10 -12.07
CA TYR A 413 16.35 18.12 -10.73
C TYR A 413 16.69 19.54 -10.31
N ARG A 414 16.37 19.88 -9.08
CA ARG A 414 16.63 21.21 -8.52
C ARG A 414 17.86 21.18 -7.63
N ALA A 415 18.79 22.11 -7.89
CA ALA A 415 19.93 22.35 -7.03
C ALA A 415 19.45 23.01 -5.73
N ASP A 416 19.43 22.25 -4.65
CA ASP A 416 18.96 22.71 -3.35
C ASP A 416 19.52 21.84 -2.21
N GLY A 417 19.46 22.32 -0.98
CA GLY A 417 19.88 21.58 0.22
C GLY A 417 21.34 21.11 0.14
N LEU A 418 21.55 19.83 0.34
CA LEU A 418 22.88 19.21 0.28
C LEU A 418 23.47 19.15 -1.15
N LEU A 419 22.64 19.32 -2.19
CA LEU A 419 23.07 19.35 -3.59
C LEU A 419 22.88 20.74 -4.19
N THR A 420 23.58 21.74 -3.63
CA THR A 420 23.66 23.07 -4.24
C THR A 420 24.46 23.03 -5.54
N ASN A 421 24.34 24.08 -6.36
CA ASN A 421 25.05 24.16 -7.66
C ASN A 421 26.55 23.89 -7.50
N ARG A 422 27.06 22.90 -8.23
CA ARG A 422 28.47 22.48 -8.24
C ARG A 422 29.04 22.05 -6.88
N SER A 423 28.18 21.77 -5.89
CA SER A 423 28.59 21.15 -4.63
C SER A 423 28.77 19.65 -4.82
N LEU A 424 29.95 19.13 -4.46
CA LEU A 424 30.25 17.71 -4.50
C LEU A 424 29.78 17.03 -3.20
N LEU A 425 28.86 16.11 -3.32
CA LEU A 425 28.34 15.31 -2.21
C LEU A 425 28.88 13.87 -2.31
N LYS A 426 29.76 13.46 -1.39
CA LYS A 426 30.28 12.09 -1.28
C LYS A 426 29.32 11.26 -0.44
N ILE A 427 28.93 10.10 -0.94
CA ILE A 427 27.99 9.18 -0.23
C ILE A 427 28.78 8.29 0.74
N PRO A 428 28.34 8.16 2.00
CA PRO A 428 29.02 7.37 3.00
C PRO A 428 29.13 5.89 2.59
N GLN A 429 30.33 5.33 2.75
CA GLN A 429 30.61 3.92 2.48
C GLN A 429 31.17 3.27 3.75
N ARG A 430 30.75 2.03 4.03
CA ARG A 430 31.10 1.28 5.26
C ARG A 430 32.60 1.25 5.57
N ASN A 431 33.43 0.99 4.60
CA ASN A 431 34.88 0.82 4.79
C ASN A 431 35.68 2.13 4.59
N ASP A 432 35.01 3.27 4.50
CA ASP A 432 35.68 4.58 4.42
C ASP A 432 36.13 4.97 5.84
N PRO A 433 37.44 5.19 6.07
CA PRO A 433 37.97 5.62 7.38
C PRO A 433 37.35 6.95 7.86
N GLN A 434 36.86 7.77 6.96
CA GLN A 434 36.19 9.04 7.28
C GLN A 434 34.72 8.88 7.64
N ASN A 435 34.14 7.68 7.51
CA ASN A 435 32.76 7.40 7.87
C ASN A 435 32.67 6.86 9.33
N PRO A 436 32.28 7.68 10.30
CA PRO A 436 32.22 7.29 11.71
C PRO A 436 31.17 6.21 11.99
N THR A 437 30.11 6.16 11.19
CA THR A 437 29.00 5.21 11.39
C THR A 437 29.34 3.78 11.00
N GLN A 438 30.40 3.58 10.18
CA GLN A 438 30.77 2.28 9.59
C GLN A 438 29.61 1.54 8.89
N LYS A 439 28.61 2.29 8.42
CA LYS A 439 27.46 1.82 7.63
C LYS A 439 27.47 2.42 6.23
N ASN A 440 26.84 1.74 5.30
CA ASN A 440 26.57 2.31 3.99
C ASN A 440 25.41 3.30 4.06
N GLY A 441 25.60 4.45 3.40
CA GLY A 441 24.53 5.42 3.14
C GLY A 441 24.09 5.33 1.69
N TYR A 442 22.84 5.68 1.44
CA TYR A 442 22.24 5.79 0.10
C TYR A 442 21.64 7.17 -0.07
N PHE A 443 21.74 7.75 -1.25
CA PHE A 443 21.14 9.05 -1.51
C PHE A 443 19.94 8.89 -2.44
N ALA A 444 18.80 9.34 -1.97
CA ALA A 444 17.52 9.16 -2.67
C ALA A 444 16.80 10.48 -2.89
N MET A 445 16.26 10.67 -4.10
CA MET A 445 15.51 11.86 -4.50
C MET A 445 14.16 11.49 -5.08
N GLY A 446 13.20 12.41 -5.00
CA GLY A 446 11.95 12.26 -5.73
C GLY A 446 12.12 12.58 -7.20
N ASP A 447 11.36 11.89 -8.06
CA ASP A 447 11.32 12.20 -9.49
C ASP A 447 10.67 13.57 -9.76
N ASN A 448 9.74 13.99 -8.89
CA ASN A 448 9.16 15.32 -8.83
C ASN A 448 9.99 16.21 -7.90
N SER A 449 11.09 16.72 -8.41
CA SER A 449 12.09 17.44 -7.63
C SER A 449 11.59 18.73 -6.97
N THR A 450 10.56 19.36 -7.52
CA THR A 450 9.96 20.59 -7.00
C THR A 450 9.01 20.35 -5.84
N ASP A 451 8.40 19.15 -5.78
CA ASP A 451 7.43 18.74 -4.76
C ASP A 451 7.91 17.49 -4.02
N SER A 452 9.20 17.47 -3.65
CA SER A 452 9.82 16.33 -2.97
C SER A 452 10.64 16.76 -1.78
N LEU A 453 10.21 16.34 -0.60
CA LEU A 453 11.06 16.31 0.58
C LEU A 453 11.91 15.02 0.49
N ASP A 454 13.20 15.16 0.18
CA ASP A 454 14.09 14.06 -0.13
C ASP A 454 15.51 14.26 0.44
N GLY A 455 16.47 13.44 0.00
CA GLY A 455 17.83 13.46 0.52
C GLY A 455 18.50 14.82 0.48
N ARG A 456 18.07 15.74 -0.36
CA ARG A 456 18.58 17.13 -0.37
C ARG A 456 18.27 17.85 0.96
N ALA A 457 17.16 17.52 1.60
CA ALA A 457 16.73 18.15 2.85
C ALA A 457 17.12 17.34 4.10
N TRP A 458 17.03 16.01 4.07
CA TRP A 458 17.22 15.14 5.23
C TRP A 458 18.44 14.23 5.17
N GLY A 459 19.22 14.24 4.07
CA GLY A 459 20.50 13.55 3.98
C GLY A 459 20.44 12.14 3.41
N PHE A 460 21.22 11.23 4.01
CA PHE A 460 21.41 9.87 3.55
C PHE A 460 20.47 8.89 4.25
N VAL A 461 20.07 7.86 3.51
CA VAL A 461 19.32 6.69 4.03
C VAL A 461 20.34 5.63 4.44
N PRO A 462 20.41 5.20 5.69
CA PRO A 462 21.29 4.11 6.09
C PRO A 462 20.80 2.77 5.55
N GLU A 463 21.73 1.83 5.31
CA GLU A 463 21.43 0.54 4.70
C GLU A 463 20.41 -0.31 5.46
N ASP A 464 20.36 -0.22 6.77
CA ASP A 464 19.43 -0.95 7.65
C ASP A 464 17.99 -0.40 7.62
N GLU A 465 17.77 0.80 7.08
CA GLU A 465 16.43 1.34 6.88
C GLU A 465 15.81 0.97 5.52
N LEU A 466 16.56 0.33 4.63
CA LEU A 466 16.05 -0.11 3.34
C LEU A 466 15.09 -1.29 3.53
N ILE A 467 13.89 -1.16 2.97
CA ILE A 467 12.84 -2.20 3.04
C ILE A 467 12.82 -3.04 1.77
N GLY A 468 12.90 -2.40 0.61
CA GLY A 468 12.79 -3.09 -0.65
C GLY A 468 12.58 -2.15 -1.85
N ARG A 469 12.24 -2.72 -2.99
CA ARG A 469 11.94 -1.97 -4.22
C ARG A 469 10.49 -2.15 -4.66
N ALA A 470 9.95 -1.15 -5.35
CA ALA A 470 8.66 -1.26 -6.01
C ALA A 470 8.72 -2.28 -7.15
N LEU A 471 7.79 -3.24 -7.18
CA LEU A 471 7.72 -4.27 -8.21
C LEU A 471 6.61 -4.04 -9.22
N PHE A 472 5.42 -3.71 -8.74
CA PHE A 472 4.22 -3.78 -9.54
C PHE A 472 3.16 -2.84 -8.97
N VAL A 473 2.57 -2.00 -9.82
CA VAL A 473 1.38 -1.21 -9.47
C VAL A 473 0.16 -2.07 -9.76
N TYR A 474 -0.58 -2.46 -8.72
CA TYR A 474 -1.73 -3.33 -8.85
C TYR A 474 -3.08 -2.59 -8.84
N TYR A 475 -3.08 -1.30 -8.47
CA TYR A 475 -4.26 -0.44 -8.44
C TYR A 475 -3.83 1.04 -8.36
N PRO A 476 -4.58 2.01 -8.91
CA PRO A 476 -5.82 1.87 -9.69
C PRO A 476 -5.60 1.24 -11.07
N PHE A 477 -6.70 0.81 -11.73
CA PHE A 477 -6.66 0.21 -13.05
C PHE A 477 -6.52 1.27 -14.16
N THR A 478 -5.34 1.84 -14.26
CA THR A 478 -4.96 2.87 -15.24
C THR A 478 -3.84 2.34 -16.15
N ASN A 479 -3.36 3.18 -17.07
CA ASN A 479 -2.18 2.88 -17.91
C ASN A 479 -0.88 2.63 -17.10
N ARG A 480 -0.86 2.96 -15.81
CA ARG A 480 0.28 2.72 -14.91
C ARG A 480 0.27 1.33 -14.28
N TRP A 481 -0.83 0.58 -14.42
CA TRP A 481 -0.93 -0.78 -13.93
C TRP A 481 0.15 -1.66 -14.57
N GLY A 482 0.92 -2.40 -13.77
CA GLY A 482 1.96 -3.29 -14.28
C GLY A 482 3.28 -3.21 -13.52
N PRO A 483 4.31 -3.92 -14.00
CA PRO A 483 5.65 -3.95 -13.40
C PRO A 483 6.36 -2.59 -13.50
N LYS A 484 7.27 -2.36 -12.55
CA LYS A 484 8.04 -1.12 -12.41
C LYS A 484 9.55 -1.39 -12.30
#